data_9fdfc43839616f66053d3fbb59ff3a92
#
_entry.id   9fdfc43839616f66053d3fbb59ff3a92
#
_cell.length_a   1.000
_cell.length_b   1.000
_cell.length_c   1.000
_cell.angle_alpha   90.00
_cell.angle_beta   90.00
_cell.angle_gamma   90.00
#
_symmetry.space_group_name_H-M   'P 1'
#
loop_
_entity.id
_entity.type
_entity.pdbx_description
1 polymer ?
#
loop_
_entity_poly.entity_id
_entity_poly.type
_entity_poly.pdbx_seq_one_letter_code
_entity_poly.pdbx_strand_id
1 'polypeptide(L)'
;MQTEQLAYVVVTPYSMRKSRTGGIVGRLISRTGLDLVGGRMFAPGAELTKRYAETIITETDLRHRATQQLIREYVLKNFTGEKNGQRPRVLFLIFRGPDAVERMHQVVGHIVHERTSGETIRDTYGDYVTDDSGKVVYFEPGVVTALESGAVERDLRLWAEFSDSDGGILDYAVPFPSDAQVEKTLVLIKPDNFRFPNLRPGGVIEVFSRSGLSIIGFKVHQMSVAQAEEFYRPVLSVLEKKLGSITGRENWESIIEFMAGKKPSECPPDQCDAPGSEKSIAIVYQGVNAVRKIRDVLGPTDPAKAPPGSIRKEFGQTIMINAAHASDSVENAKREMSIIQVEENNFKPLIENFYRRQ
;
A
#
# COMPACT_ATOMS: atom_id res chain seq x y z
N MET A 1 -11.78 27.74 5.45
CA MET A 1 -10.75 26.69 5.22
C MET A 1 -11.51 25.43 4.85
N GLN A 2 -11.15 24.76 3.75
CA GLN A 2 -11.74 23.46 3.40
C GLN A 2 -11.39 22.45 4.50
N THR A 3 -12.38 21.72 5.01
CA THR A 3 -12.19 20.75 6.09
C THR A 3 -11.47 19.53 5.55
N GLU A 4 -10.38 19.11 6.18
CA GLU A 4 -9.67 17.88 5.86
C GLU A 4 -10.57 16.68 6.13
N GLN A 5 -10.58 15.73 5.21
CA GLN A 5 -11.35 14.48 5.28
C GLN A 5 -10.45 13.27 5.10
N LEU A 6 -10.87 12.14 5.67
CA LEU A 6 -10.37 10.84 5.26
C LEU A 6 -11.31 10.21 4.22
N ALA A 7 -10.71 9.51 3.28
CA ALA A 7 -11.40 8.57 2.39
C ALA A 7 -10.63 7.24 2.37
N TYR A 8 -11.29 6.15 2.04
CA TYR A 8 -10.64 4.85 1.97
C TYR A 8 -10.99 4.09 0.70
N VAL A 9 -10.11 3.16 0.34
CA VAL A 9 -10.32 2.19 -0.73
C VAL A 9 -9.85 0.83 -0.27
N VAL A 10 -10.66 -0.19 -0.50
CA VAL A 10 -10.32 -1.60 -0.30
C VAL A 10 -10.08 -2.25 -1.66
N VAL A 11 -8.84 -2.58 -1.97
CA VAL A 11 -8.49 -3.34 -3.18
C VAL A 11 -8.97 -4.78 -3.02
N THR A 12 -9.78 -5.27 -3.95
CA THR A 12 -10.44 -6.57 -3.84
C THR A 12 -9.48 -7.74 -3.92
N PRO A 13 -9.85 -8.92 -3.40
CA PRO A 13 -9.04 -10.14 -3.53
C PRO A 13 -8.75 -10.50 -4.99
N TYR A 14 -9.70 -10.25 -5.88
CA TYR A 14 -9.55 -10.49 -7.31
C TYR A 14 -8.51 -9.55 -7.94
N SER A 15 -8.60 -8.25 -7.64
CA SER A 15 -7.64 -7.25 -8.13
C SER A 15 -6.22 -7.55 -7.66
N MET A 16 -6.05 -8.01 -6.42
CA MET A 16 -4.75 -8.43 -5.91
C MET A 16 -4.20 -9.67 -6.63
N ARG A 17 -5.05 -10.70 -6.86
CA ARG A 17 -4.64 -11.91 -7.61
C ARG A 17 -4.26 -11.61 -9.06
N LYS A 18 -4.87 -10.59 -9.65
CA LYS A 18 -4.58 -10.13 -11.02
C LYS A 18 -3.42 -9.14 -11.10
N SER A 19 -2.69 -8.90 -9.98
CA SER A 19 -1.58 -7.95 -9.90
C SER A 19 -1.95 -6.51 -10.30
N ARG A 20 -3.20 -6.11 -10.07
CA ARG A 20 -3.74 -4.78 -10.42
C ARG A 20 -3.44 -3.71 -9.38
N THR A 21 -2.86 -4.10 -8.24
CA THR A 21 -2.61 -3.20 -7.09
C THR A 21 -1.82 -1.97 -7.49
N GLY A 22 -0.75 -2.12 -8.26
CA GLY A 22 0.09 -1.01 -8.70
C GLY A 22 -0.68 0.02 -9.54
N GLY A 23 -1.39 -0.44 -10.57
CA GLY A 23 -2.20 0.43 -11.42
C GLY A 23 -3.31 1.15 -10.65
N ILE A 24 -3.95 0.47 -9.69
CA ILE A 24 -4.97 1.07 -8.81
C ILE A 24 -4.35 2.15 -7.92
N VAL A 25 -3.27 1.84 -7.19
CA VAL A 25 -2.60 2.80 -6.29
C VAL A 25 -2.10 4.03 -7.06
N GLY A 26 -1.45 3.82 -8.19
CA GLY A 26 -0.95 4.92 -9.02
C GLY A 26 -2.07 5.84 -9.48
N ARG A 27 -3.18 5.28 -9.97
CA ARG A 27 -4.33 6.07 -10.42
C ARG A 27 -5.01 6.82 -9.29
N LEU A 28 -5.16 6.20 -8.12
CA LEU A 28 -5.71 6.86 -6.94
C LEU A 28 -4.86 8.07 -6.55
N ILE A 29 -3.54 7.92 -6.38
CA ILE A 29 -2.65 9.02 -6.01
C ILE A 29 -2.66 10.13 -7.06
N SER A 30 -2.49 9.79 -8.34
CA SER A 30 -2.30 10.78 -9.39
C SER A 30 -3.56 11.55 -9.74
N ARG A 31 -4.75 10.92 -9.67
CA ARG A 31 -6.00 11.55 -10.11
C ARG A 31 -6.83 12.17 -9.00
N THR A 32 -6.74 11.65 -7.77
CA THR A 32 -7.39 12.30 -6.64
C THR A 32 -6.60 13.51 -6.14
N GLY A 33 -5.28 13.50 -6.29
CA GLY A 33 -4.39 14.47 -5.66
C GLY A 33 -4.39 14.40 -4.13
N LEU A 34 -4.98 13.35 -3.56
CA LEU A 34 -5.04 13.14 -2.11
C LEU A 34 -3.74 12.52 -1.60
N ASP A 35 -3.45 12.78 -0.33
CA ASP A 35 -2.32 12.18 0.36
C ASP A 35 -2.63 10.75 0.83
N LEU A 36 -1.87 9.77 0.38
CA LEU A 36 -1.92 8.40 0.91
C LEU A 36 -1.27 8.40 2.29
N VAL A 37 -2.08 8.29 3.35
CA VAL A 37 -1.63 8.40 4.75
C VAL A 37 -1.61 7.09 5.51
N GLY A 38 -2.30 6.06 5.03
CA GLY A 38 -2.34 4.76 5.68
C GLY A 38 -2.58 3.62 4.70
N GLY A 39 -2.15 2.44 5.10
CA GLY A 39 -2.42 1.23 4.35
C GLY A 39 -2.08 -0.01 5.18
N ARG A 40 -2.92 -1.04 5.08
CA ARG A 40 -2.74 -2.30 5.79
C ARG A 40 -3.34 -3.47 5.02
N MET A 41 -2.65 -4.59 5.05
CA MET A 41 -3.19 -5.84 4.53
C MET A 41 -4.18 -6.43 5.53
N PHE A 42 -5.29 -6.97 5.03
CA PHE A 42 -6.27 -7.72 5.82
C PHE A 42 -6.62 -9.05 5.17
N ALA A 43 -6.87 -10.04 6.02
CA ALA A 43 -7.57 -11.27 5.69
C ALA A 43 -8.87 -11.32 6.53
N PRO A 44 -9.96 -10.66 6.08
CA PRO A 44 -11.13 -10.45 6.90
C PRO A 44 -11.75 -11.77 7.38
N GLY A 45 -12.02 -11.84 8.68
CA GLY A 45 -12.79 -12.91 9.27
C GLY A 45 -14.28 -12.76 8.99
N ALA A 46 -15.07 -13.76 9.40
CA ALA A 46 -16.52 -13.75 9.17
C ALA A 46 -17.22 -12.57 9.85
N GLU A 47 -16.79 -12.21 11.05
CA GLU A 47 -17.38 -11.13 11.84
C GLU A 47 -17.13 -9.77 11.19
N LEU A 48 -15.88 -9.43 10.87
CA LEU A 48 -15.55 -8.20 10.16
C LEU A 48 -16.31 -8.11 8.83
N THR A 49 -16.30 -9.19 8.05
CA THR A 49 -16.96 -9.22 6.74
C THR A 49 -18.47 -8.98 6.86
N LYS A 50 -19.13 -9.63 7.83
CA LYS A 50 -20.56 -9.46 8.09
C LYS A 50 -20.89 -8.02 8.50
N ARG A 51 -20.20 -7.50 9.52
CA ARG A 51 -20.41 -6.14 10.02
C ARG A 51 -20.14 -5.09 8.94
N TYR A 52 -19.07 -5.26 8.16
CA TYR A 52 -18.79 -4.35 7.05
C TYR A 52 -19.85 -4.43 5.94
N ALA A 53 -20.32 -5.63 5.60
CA ALA A 53 -21.39 -5.79 4.62
C ALA A 53 -22.72 -5.13 5.08
N GLU A 54 -22.97 -5.08 6.38
CA GLU A 54 -24.13 -4.39 6.95
C GLU A 54 -24.01 -2.86 6.83
N THR A 55 -22.81 -2.29 6.86
CA THR A 55 -22.61 -0.84 6.70
C THR A 55 -22.82 -0.34 5.26
N ILE A 56 -22.74 -1.22 4.26
CA ILE A 56 -22.87 -0.86 2.84
C ILE A 56 -24.30 -0.44 2.49
N ILE A 57 -25.29 -1.02 3.15
CA ILE A 57 -26.69 -0.68 2.91
C ILE A 57 -27.11 0.47 3.81
N THR A 58 -27.43 1.60 3.21
CA THR A 58 -27.95 2.78 3.90
C THR A 58 -29.42 2.99 3.53
N GLU A 59 -30.22 3.49 4.47
CA GLU A 59 -31.65 3.78 4.23
C GLU A 59 -31.86 5.12 3.51
N THR A 60 -30.84 5.94 3.46
CA THR A 60 -30.91 7.31 2.95
C THR A 60 -30.86 7.39 1.43
N ASP A 61 -30.30 6.39 0.75
CA ASP A 61 -30.15 6.40 -0.71
C ASP A 61 -30.87 5.23 -1.39
N LEU A 62 -32.17 5.37 -1.51
CA LEU A 62 -33.02 4.34 -2.14
C LEU A 62 -32.76 4.17 -3.65
N ARG A 63 -32.24 5.21 -4.33
CA ARG A 63 -31.95 5.14 -5.78
C ARG A 63 -30.79 4.23 -6.10
N HIS A 64 -29.83 4.09 -5.18
CA HIS A 64 -28.68 3.22 -5.34
C HIS A 64 -28.81 1.89 -4.59
N ARG A 65 -30.03 1.53 -4.14
CA ARG A 65 -30.25 0.31 -3.35
C ARG A 65 -29.76 -0.97 -4.05
N ALA A 66 -30.01 -1.09 -5.35
CA ALA A 66 -29.56 -2.24 -6.13
C ALA A 66 -28.03 -2.32 -6.19
N THR A 67 -27.35 -1.18 -6.32
CA THR A 67 -25.89 -1.08 -6.29
C THR A 67 -25.32 -1.44 -4.92
N GLN A 68 -25.92 -0.94 -3.85
CA GLN A 68 -25.54 -1.27 -2.47
C GLN A 68 -25.68 -2.77 -2.23
N GLN A 69 -26.80 -3.38 -2.63
CA GLN A 69 -27.03 -4.81 -2.48
C GLN A 69 -25.98 -5.64 -3.25
N LEU A 70 -25.63 -5.23 -4.45
CA LEU A 70 -24.65 -5.92 -5.27
C LEU A 70 -23.24 -5.90 -4.63
N ILE A 71 -22.82 -4.75 -4.07
CA ILE A 71 -21.54 -4.64 -3.34
C ILE A 71 -21.60 -5.47 -2.05
N ARG A 72 -22.69 -5.41 -1.31
CA ARG A 72 -22.87 -6.19 -0.09
C ARG A 72 -22.74 -7.69 -0.35
N GLU A 73 -23.41 -8.20 -1.37
CA GLU A 73 -23.30 -9.60 -1.78
C GLU A 73 -21.89 -9.97 -2.23
N TYR A 74 -21.23 -9.08 -2.97
CA TYR A 74 -19.84 -9.26 -3.36
C TYR A 74 -18.93 -9.39 -2.14
N VAL A 75 -19.06 -8.50 -1.15
CA VAL A 75 -18.25 -8.51 0.08
C VAL A 75 -18.48 -9.81 0.85
N LEU A 76 -19.74 -10.19 1.10
CA LEU A 76 -20.09 -11.43 1.81
C LEU A 76 -19.53 -12.69 1.13
N LYS A 77 -19.50 -12.70 -0.20
CA LYS A 77 -19.04 -13.84 -0.99
C LYS A 77 -17.51 -13.93 -1.11
N ASN A 78 -16.81 -12.78 -1.17
CA ASN A 78 -15.42 -12.74 -1.61
C ASN A 78 -14.42 -12.28 -0.55
N PHE A 79 -14.85 -11.63 0.55
CA PHE A 79 -13.94 -11.15 1.59
C PHE A 79 -13.71 -12.17 2.69
N THR A 80 -14.59 -13.12 2.86
CA THR A 80 -14.49 -14.20 3.83
C THR A 80 -14.55 -15.57 3.15
N GLY A 81 -14.43 -16.61 3.95
CA GLY A 81 -14.41 -17.99 3.48
C GLY A 81 -12.99 -18.51 3.33
N GLU A 82 -12.80 -19.72 3.78
CA GLU A 82 -11.53 -20.41 3.75
C GLU A 82 -11.52 -21.40 2.59
N LYS A 83 -10.51 -21.30 1.73
CA LYS A 83 -10.22 -22.29 0.70
C LYS A 83 -8.82 -22.85 0.94
N ASN A 84 -8.73 -24.14 1.21
CA ASN A 84 -7.46 -24.84 1.46
C ASN A 84 -6.64 -24.19 2.60
N GLY A 85 -7.29 -23.83 3.70
CA GLY A 85 -6.64 -23.20 4.86
C GLY A 85 -6.29 -21.72 4.69
N GLN A 86 -6.77 -21.06 3.61
CA GLN A 86 -6.41 -19.68 3.31
C GLN A 86 -7.64 -18.79 3.20
N ARG A 87 -7.56 -17.64 3.86
CA ARG A 87 -8.56 -16.57 3.75
C ARG A 87 -8.26 -15.64 2.57
N PRO A 88 -9.28 -15.10 1.90
CA PRO A 88 -9.09 -14.01 0.95
C PRO A 88 -8.37 -12.84 1.60
N ARG A 89 -7.52 -12.16 0.85
CA ARG A 89 -6.82 -10.97 1.33
C ARG A 89 -7.24 -9.73 0.55
N VAL A 90 -7.25 -8.61 1.24
CA VAL A 90 -7.52 -7.28 0.68
C VAL A 90 -6.44 -6.31 1.12
N LEU A 91 -6.21 -5.26 0.34
CA LEU A 91 -5.38 -4.13 0.76
C LEU A 91 -6.30 -2.94 1.05
N PHE A 92 -6.29 -2.50 2.31
CA PHE A 92 -7.01 -1.31 2.74
C PHE A 92 -6.07 -0.10 2.66
N LEU A 93 -6.51 0.97 1.98
CA LEU A 93 -5.77 2.22 1.80
C LEU A 93 -6.56 3.39 2.34
N ILE A 94 -5.89 4.31 3.04
CA ILE A 94 -6.48 5.54 3.59
C ILE A 94 -5.82 6.75 2.94
N PHE A 95 -6.66 7.65 2.45
CA PHE A 95 -6.27 8.92 1.82
C PHE A 95 -6.81 10.09 2.65
N ARG A 96 -6.08 11.21 2.63
CA ARG A 96 -6.45 12.44 3.34
C ARG A 96 -6.35 13.64 2.41
N GLY A 97 -7.24 14.58 2.58
CA GLY A 97 -7.24 15.88 1.91
C GLY A 97 -8.61 16.54 1.90
N PRO A 98 -8.72 17.71 1.28
CA PRO A 98 -10.00 18.37 1.11
C PRO A 98 -10.88 17.59 0.11
N ASP A 99 -12.19 17.53 0.40
CA ASP A 99 -13.20 16.85 -0.44
C ASP A 99 -12.82 15.40 -0.77
N ALA A 100 -12.14 14.71 0.18
CA ALA A 100 -11.49 13.43 -0.10
C ALA A 100 -12.49 12.36 -0.57
N VAL A 101 -13.69 12.34 -0.02
CA VAL A 101 -14.71 11.33 -0.36
C VAL A 101 -15.22 11.55 -1.78
N GLU A 102 -15.54 12.79 -2.15
CA GLU A 102 -16.02 13.11 -3.48
C GLU A 102 -14.97 12.83 -4.56
N ARG A 103 -13.72 13.29 -4.35
CA ARG A 103 -12.60 12.99 -5.26
C ARG A 103 -12.36 11.50 -5.41
N MET A 104 -12.50 10.76 -4.32
CA MET A 104 -12.37 9.30 -4.34
C MET A 104 -13.47 8.68 -5.21
N HIS A 105 -14.72 9.09 -5.05
CA HIS A 105 -15.84 8.59 -5.85
C HIS A 105 -15.65 8.87 -7.35
N GLN A 106 -15.20 10.07 -7.70
CA GLN A 106 -14.94 10.44 -9.11
C GLN A 106 -13.89 9.53 -9.75
N VAL A 107 -12.80 9.20 -9.03
CA VAL A 107 -11.71 8.37 -9.55
C VAL A 107 -12.05 6.89 -9.51
N VAL A 108 -12.76 6.43 -8.48
CA VAL A 108 -13.24 5.04 -8.39
C VAL A 108 -14.29 4.74 -9.45
N GLY A 109 -15.19 5.69 -9.71
CA GLY A 109 -16.24 5.56 -10.73
C GLY A 109 -17.49 4.83 -10.27
N HIS A 110 -18.52 4.86 -11.10
CA HIS A 110 -19.80 4.21 -10.86
C HIS A 110 -19.73 2.70 -11.11
N ILE A 111 -20.63 1.96 -10.50
CA ILE A 111 -20.73 0.49 -10.65
C ILE A 111 -21.50 0.14 -11.92
N VAL A 112 -22.60 0.82 -12.14
CA VAL A 112 -23.50 0.61 -13.27
C VAL A 112 -23.48 1.85 -14.13
N HIS A 113 -22.89 1.77 -15.29
CA HIS A 113 -22.91 2.86 -16.25
C HIS A 113 -22.48 2.37 -17.63
N GLU A 114 -22.74 3.18 -18.60
CA GLU A 114 -22.18 3.03 -19.95
C GLU A 114 -20.66 3.27 -19.87
N ARG A 115 -19.88 2.24 -20.15
CA ARG A 115 -18.42 2.32 -20.18
C ARG A 115 -18.00 3.22 -21.32
N THR A 116 -17.55 4.42 -20.99
CA THR A 116 -17.28 5.42 -22.00
C THR A 116 -15.80 5.77 -22.19
N SER A 117 -14.96 5.62 -21.16
CA SER A 117 -13.61 6.21 -21.25
C SER A 117 -12.46 5.36 -20.72
N GLY A 118 -12.71 4.33 -19.92
CA GLY A 118 -11.66 3.60 -19.21
C GLY A 118 -10.87 4.47 -18.23
N GLU A 119 -11.43 5.61 -17.81
CA GLU A 119 -10.72 6.59 -16.97
C GLU A 119 -10.81 6.27 -15.48
N THR A 120 -11.90 5.66 -15.04
CA THR A 120 -12.09 5.31 -13.64
C THR A 120 -11.45 3.97 -13.29
N ILE A 121 -11.31 3.69 -11.99
CA ILE A 121 -10.84 2.38 -11.51
C ILE A 121 -11.78 1.27 -11.97
N ARG A 122 -13.09 1.48 -11.85
CA ARG A 122 -14.10 0.47 -12.21
C ARG A 122 -14.21 0.25 -13.70
N ASP A 123 -14.04 1.28 -14.54
CA ASP A 123 -13.98 1.12 -15.99
C ASP A 123 -12.81 0.24 -16.44
N THR A 124 -11.68 0.37 -15.76
CA THR A 124 -10.44 -0.34 -16.14
C THR A 124 -10.33 -1.72 -15.50
N TYR A 125 -10.72 -1.86 -14.24
CA TYR A 125 -10.45 -3.04 -13.41
C TYR A 125 -11.71 -3.75 -12.91
N GLY A 126 -12.89 -3.15 -13.09
CA GLY A 126 -14.17 -3.75 -12.74
C GLY A 126 -14.76 -4.53 -13.90
N ASP A 127 -15.67 -5.43 -13.59
CA ASP A 127 -16.49 -6.14 -14.55
C ASP A 127 -17.96 -6.12 -14.10
N TYR A 128 -18.85 -5.79 -15.03
CA TYR A 128 -20.29 -5.80 -14.82
C TYR A 128 -20.94 -6.41 -16.06
N VAL A 129 -21.43 -7.64 -15.93
CA VAL A 129 -21.99 -8.40 -17.05
C VAL A 129 -23.43 -8.76 -16.72
N THR A 130 -24.33 -8.45 -17.64
CA THR A 130 -25.76 -8.82 -17.57
C THR A 130 -26.11 -9.84 -18.65
N ASP A 131 -27.12 -10.65 -18.37
CA ASP A 131 -27.79 -11.47 -19.40
C ASP A 131 -28.78 -10.63 -20.24
N ASP A 132 -29.44 -11.28 -21.19
CA ASP A 132 -30.42 -10.65 -22.08
C ASP A 132 -31.65 -10.09 -21.34
N SER A 133 -31.91 -10.53 -20.13
CA SER A 133 -32.97 -10.02 -19.26
C SER A 133 -32.56 -8.79 -18.44
N GLY A 134 -31.27 -8.39 -18.50
CA GLY A 134 -30.69 -7.32 -17.68
C GLY A 134 -30.27 -7.77 -16.28
N LYS A 135 -30.34 -9.06 -15.97
CA LYS A 135 -29.89 -9.60 -14.68
C LYS A 135 -28.37 -9.69 -14.64
N VAL A 136 -27.77 -9.24 -13.54
CA VAL A 136 -26.31 -9.33 -13.33
C VAL A 136 -25.91 -10.80 -13.18
N VAL A 137 -25.05 -11.28 -14.07
CA VAL A 137 -24.52 -12.65 -14.06
C VAL A 137 -23.06 -12.71 -13.57
N TYR A 138 -22.34 -11.61 -13.71
CA TYR A 138 -20.99 -11.47 -13.17
C TYR A 138 -20.72 -10.04 -12.70
N PHE A 139 -20.12 -9.90 -11.53
CA PHE A 139 -19.76 -8.61 -10.95
C PHE A 139 -18.42 -8.68 -10.21
N GLU A 140 -17.52 -7.76 -10.55
CA GLU A 140 -16.23 -7.50 -9.90
C GLU A 140 -16.02 -5.98 -9.82
N PRO A 141 -16.06 -5.37 -8.64
CA PRO A 141 -15.96 -3.90 -8.52
C PRO A 141 -14.53 -3.35 -8.68
N GLY A 142 -13.51 -4.22 -8.71
CA GLY A 142 -12.10 -3.83 -8.69
C GLY A 142 -11.66 -3.31 -7.33
N VAL A 143 -12.39 -2.36 -6.78
CA VAL A 143 -12.22 -1.82 -5.41
C VAL A 143 -13.58 -1.56 -4.75
N VAL A 144 -13.57 -1.54 -3.41
CA VAL A 144 -14.71 -1.11 -2.59
C VAL A 144 -14.34 0.15 -1.81
N THR A 145 -15.25 1.11 -1.74
CA THR A 145 -15.12 2.35 -0.94
C THR A 145 -16.49 2.66 -0.33
N ALA A 146 -16.54 3.55 0.65
CA ALA A 146 -17.80 4.04 1.19
C ALA A 146 -18.64 4.66 0.06
N LEU A 147 -19.94 4.41 0.07
CA LEU A 147 -20.86 4.95 -0.94
C LEU A 147 -21.35 6.36 -0.58
N GLU A 148 -21.29 6.71 0.70
CA GLU A 148 -21.72 7.99 1.24
C GLU A 148 -20.63 8.57 2.16
N SER A 149 -20.48 9.88 2.19
CA SER A 149 -19.51 10.56 3.06
C SER A 149 -19.77 10.31 4.54
N GLY A 150 -21.05 10.23 4.96
CA GLY A 150 -21.44 9.92 6.34
C GLY A 150 -21.07 8.51 6.82
N ALA A 151 -20.79 7.59 5.90
CA ALA A 151 -20.40 6.22 6.25
C ALA A 151 -18.90 6.06 6.52
N VAL A 152 -18.07 6.97 6.05
CA VAL A 152 -16.59 6.81 6.06
C VAL A 152 -16.04 6.64 7.47
N GLU A 153 -16.43 7.47 8.43
CA GLU A 153 -15.93 7.37 9.81
C GLU A 153 -16.33 6.04 10.45
N ARG A 154 -17.59 5.63 10.29
CA ARG A 154 -18.10 4.37 10.82
C ARG A 154 -17.31 3.18 10.27
N ASP A 155 -17.12 3.16 8.95
CA ASP A 155 -16.41 2.10 8.27
C ASP A 155 -14.93 2.05 8.66
N LEU A 156 -14.26 3.21 8.73
CA LEU A 156 -12.87 3.30 9.19
C LEU A 156 -12.71 2.81 10.64
N ARG A 157 -13.61 3.19 11.55
CA ARG A 157 -13.59 2.71 12.95
C ARG A 157 -13.80 1.22 13.03
N LEU A 158 -14.71 0.65 12.23
CA LEU A 158 -14.93 -0.79 12.15
C LEU A 158 -13.65 -1.52 11.70
N TRP A 159 -13.02 -1.09 10.63
CA TRP A 159 -11.78 -1.72 10.16
C TRP A 159 -10.62 -1.52 11.14
N ALA A 160 -10.58 -0.39 11.87
CA ALA A 160 -9.61 -0.16 12.95
C ALA A 160 -9.79 -1.13 14.12
N GLU A 161 -11.03 -1.45 14.49
CA GLU A 161 -11.35 -2.43 15.55
C GLU A 161 -10.74 -3.81 15.25
N PHE A 162 -10.81 -4.26 14.00
CA PHE A 162 -10.29 -5.56 13.56
C PHE A 162 -8.86 -5.52 13.01
N SER A 163 -8.20 -4.37 13.07
CA SER A 163 -6.89 -4.23 12.43
C SER A 163 -5.77 -5.03 13.06
N ASP A 164 -5.91 -5.45 14.33
CA ASP A 164 -4.95 -6.31 15.00
C ASP A 164 -5.25 -7.80 14.80
N SER A 165 -6.53 -8.19 14.74
CA SER A 165 -6.93 -9.60 14.59
C SER A 165 -6.90 -10.09 13.15
N ASP A 166 -7.34 -9.25 12.22
CA ASP A 166 -7.54 -9.59 10.81
C ASP A 166 -6.54 -8.93 9.86
N GLY A 167 -5.73 -7.97 10.36
CA GLY A 167 -4.76 -7.22 9.59
C GLY A 167 -3.31 -7.44 10.00
N GLY A 168 -2.37 -7.02 9.16
CA GLY A 168 -0.94 -7.07 9.41
C GLY A 168 -0.14 -7.81 8.35
N ILE A 169 0.85 -8.59 8.77
CA ILE A 169 1.60 -9.49 7.90
C ILE A 169 0.81 -10.80 7.74
N LEU A 170 0.40 -11.10 6.51
CA LEU A 170 -0.45 -12.24 6.19
C LEU A 170 0.39 -13.40 5.65
N ASP A 171 1.06 -14.11 6.55
CA ASP A 171 1.91 -15.24 6.17
C ASP A 171 1.09 -16.32 5.43
N TYR A 172 1.72 -16.92 4.42
CA TYR A 172 1.12 -17.99 3.60
C TYR A 172 -0.25 -17.61 3.00
N ALA A 173 -0.36 -16.36 2.56
CA ALA A 173 -1.56 -15.85 1.90
C ALA A 173 -1.89 -16.56 0.57
N VAL A 174 -0.96 -17.35 0.04
CA VAL A 174 -1.12 -18.25 -1.09
C VAL A 174 -0.49 -19.60 -0.74
N PRO A 175 -0.97 -20.73 -1.35
CA PRO A 175 -0.37 -22.04 -1.11
C PRO A 175 1.02 -22.13 -1.76
N PHE A 176 1.91 -22.82 -1.07
CA PHE A 176 3.23 -23.19 -1.59
C PHE A 176 3.37 -24.72 -1.53
N PRO A 177 4.18 -25.35 -2.40
CA PRO A 177 4.57 -26.74 -2.25
C PRO A 177 5.20 -26.97 -0.86
N SER A 178 4.98 -28.15 -0.28
CA SER A 178 5.44 -28.48 1.08
C SER A 178 6.96 -28.47 1.25
N ASP A 179 7.71 -28.68 0.15
CA ASP A 179 9.17 -28.68 0.08
C ASP A 179 9.75 -27.32 -0.34
N ALA A 180 8.90 -26.32 -0.61
CA ALA A 180 9.34 -25.01 -1.07
C ALA A 180 10.00 -24.20 0.06
N GLN A 181 11.19 -23.68 -0.21
CA GLN A 181 11.82 -22.68 0.66
C GLN A 181 11.19 -21.31 0.41
N VAL A 182 10.22 -20.97 1.25
CA VAL A 182 9.46 -19.70 1.17
C VAL A 182 10.19 -18.63 1.96
N GLU A 183 10.52 -17.54 1.29
CA GLU A 183 11.20 -16.39 1.87
C GLU A 183 10.26 -15.19 1.99
N LYS A 184 10.55 -14.32 2.97
CA LYS A 184 10.01 -12.95 3.04
C LYS A 184 11.10 -11.95 2.71
N THR A 185 10.75 -10.88 2.00
CA THR A 185 11.65 -9.76 1.72
C THR A 185 10.94 -8.43 1.84
N LEU A 186 11.68 -7.41 2.26
CA LEU A 186 11.17 -6.04 2.38
C LEU A 186 11.52 -5.23 1.14
N VAL A 187 10.56 -4.44 0.71
CA VAL A 187 10.73 -3.35 -0.26
C VAL A 187 10.31 -2.04 0.41
N LEU A 188 11.10 -0.99 0.25
CA LEU A 188 10.70 0.39 0.57
C LEU A 188 10.56 1.18 -0.73
N ILE A 189 9.36 1.68 -1.03
CA ILE A 189 9.17 2.73 -2.05
C ILE A 189 9.60 4.04 -1.41
N LYS A 190 10.64 4.65 -1.96
CA LYS A 190 11.38 5.77 -1.35
C LYS A 190 10.65 7.11 -1.52
N PRO A 191 11.02 8.14 -0.71
CA PRO A 191 10.37 9.44 -0.72
C PRO A 191 10.36 10.16 -2.07
N ASP A 192 11.32 9.93 -2.94
CA ASP A 192 11.37 10.54 -4.29
C ASP A 192 10.13 10.24 -5.16
N ASN A 193 9.37 9.19 -4.82
CA ASN A 193 8.14 8.85 -5.53
C ASN A 193 6.93 9.68 -5.09
N PHE A 194 7.03 10.42 -3.96
CA PHE A 194 5.90 11.14 -3.33
C PHE A 194 6.04 12.66 -3.37
N ARG A 195 7.02 13.22 -4.09
CA ARG A 195 7.28 14.67 -4.15
C ARG A 195 6.09 15.47 -4.69
N PHE A 196 5.25 14.86 -5.51
CA PHE A 196 4.00 15.39 -6.03
C PHE A 196 3.07 14.24 -6.44
N PRO A 197 1.75 14.44 -6.52
CA PRO A 197 0.81 13.41 -6.96
C PRO A 197 1.15 12.92 -8.38
N ASN A 198 1.47 11.63 -8.51
CA ASN A 198 1.87 11.03 -9.79
C ASN A 198 1.68 9.51 -9.77
N LEU A 199 1.93 8.84 -10.91
CA LEU A 199 1.79 7.40 -11.08
C LEU A 199 2.96 6.58 -10.50
N ARG A 200 4.10 7.21 -10.13
CA ARG A 200 5.34 6.49 -9.80
C ARG A 200 5.19 5.46 -8.68
N PRO A 201 4.56 5.76 -7.51
CA PRO A 201 4.45 4.75 -6.46
C PRO A 201 3.72 3.48 -6.94
N GLY A 202 2.64 3.66 -7.69
CA GLY A 202 1.90 2.55 -8.28
C GLY A 202 2.68 1.83 -9.38
N GLY A 203 3.37 2.57 -10.25
CA GLY A 203 4.23 1.99 -11.29
C GLY A 203 5.34 1.11 -10.72
N VAL A 204 5.98 1.54 -9.63
CA VAL A 204 6.99 0.73 -8.91
C VAL A 204 6.37 -0.57 -8.38
N ILE A 205 5.17 -0.51 -7.76
CA ILE A 205 4.44 -1.71 -7.30
C ILE A 205 4.10 -2.64 -8.47
N GLU A 206 3.67 -2.07 -9.60
CA GLU A 206 3.32 -2.83 -10.80
C GLU A 206 4.52 -3.58 -11.38
N VAL A 207 5.68 -2.93 -11.46
CA VAL A 207 6.91 -3.58 -11.93
C VAL A 207 7.34 -4.69 -10.96
N PHE A 208 7.24 -4.51 -9.64
CA PHE A 208 7.51 -5.58 -8.67
C PHE A 208 6.54 -6.76 -8.82
N SER A 209 5.31 -6.55 -9.29
CA SER A 209 4.37 -7.66 -9.51
C SER A 209 4.84 -8.66 -10.55
N ARG A 210 5.76 -8.27 -11.45
CA ARG A 210 6.38 -9.15 -12.46
C ARG A 210 7.23 -10.27 -11.81
N SER A 211 7.63 -10.10 -10.55
CA SER A 211 8.32 -11.14 -9.78
C SER A 211 7.47 -12.39 -9.51
N GLY A 212 6.14 -12.29 -9.65
CA GLY A 212 5.18 -13.34 -9.31
C GLY A 212 5.04 -13.59 -7.80
N LEU A 213 5.62 -12.72 -6.96
CA LEU A 213 5.53 -12.81 -5.51
C LEU A 213 4.23 -12.23 -4.98
N SER A 214 3.85 -12.66 -3.78
CA SER A 214 2.65 -12.18 -3.11
C SER A 214 2.95 -11.05 -2.16
N ILE A 215 2.20 -9.95 -2.24
CA ILE A 215 2.19 -8.92 -1.20
C ILE A 215 1.48 -9.52 0.03
N ILE A 216 2.17 -9.53 1.17
CA ILE A 216 1.64 -10.03 2.44
C ILE A 216 1.60 -8.96 3.53
N GLY A 217 2.32 -7.85 3.36
CA GLY A 217 2.32 -6.70 4.26
C GLY A 217 2.41 -5.40 3.50
N PHE A 218 1.78 -4.36 4.06
CA PHE A 218 1.78 -3.01 3.49
C PHE A 218 1.66 -1.98 4.62
N LYS A 219 2.59 -1.04 4.68
CA LYS A 219 2.62 0.04 5.68
C LYS A 219 3.05 1.35 5.03
N VAL A 220 2.28 2.40 5.20
CA VAL A 220 2.76 3.77 4.95
C VAL A 220 3.58 4.18 6.15
N HIS A 221 4.82 4.60 5.93
CA HIS A 221 5.80 4.80 6.98
C HIS A 221 6.55 6.12 6.82
N GLN A 222 6.77 6.81 7.93
CA GLN A 222 7.63 7.97 8.07
C GLN A 222 8.78 7.57 9.00
N MET A 223 9.92 7.26 8.39
CA MET A 223 11.08 6.78 9.14
C MET A 223 11.61 7.88 10.06
N SER A 224 11.84 7.56 11.34
CA SER A 224 12.52 8.48 12.24
C SER A 224 14.01 8.58 11.89
N VAL A 225 14.71 9.61 12.38
CA VAL A 225 16.16 9.74 12.18
C VAL A 225 16.88 8.53 12.78
N ALA A 226 16.53 8.13 14.01
CA ALA A 226 17.11 6.98 14.67
C ALA A 226 16.90 5.66 13.89
N GLN A 227 15.69 5.44 13.36
CA GLN A 227 15.42 4.28 12.49
C GLN A 227 16.24 4.31 11.21
N ALA A 228 16.39 5.49 10.57
CA ALA A 228 17.17 5.63 9.36
C ALA A 228 18.67 5.41 9.60
N GLU A 229 19.20 5.91 10.73
CA GLU A 229 20.59 5.63 11.15
C GLU A 229 20.84 4.13 11.32
N GLU A 230 19.96 3.44 12.03
CA GLU A 230 20.10 2.01 12.25
C GLU A 230 19.94 1.20 10.96
N PHE A 231 18.97 1.58 10.13
CA PHE A 231 18.68 0.92 8.86
C PHE A 231 19.90 1.01 7.90
N TYR A 232 20.48 2.20 7.76
CA TYR A 232 21.59 2.48 6.85
C TYR A 232 22.99 2.38 7.50
N ARG A 233 23.09 1.94 8.76
CA ARG A 233 24.38 1.74 9.45
C ARG A 233 25.37 0.89 8.65
N PRO A 234 24.99 -0.24 8.01
CA PRO A 234 25.93 -1.02 7.21
C PRO A 234 26.53 -0.28 6.03
N VAL A 235 25.83 0.74 5.51
CA VAL A 235 26.28 1.53 4.36
C VAL A 235 27.41 2.50 4.74
N LEU A 236 27.45 2.98 5.98
CA LEU A 236 28.45 3.93 6.46
C LEU A 236 29.87 3.41 6.24
N SER A 237 30.18 2.20 6.68
CA SER A 237 31.50 1.61 6.53
C SER A 237 31.94 1.43 5.07
N VAL A 238 30.99 1.20 4.17
CA VAL A 238 31.25 1.09 2.73
C VAL A 238 31.57 2.45 2.14
N LEU A 239 30.85 3.48 2.54
CA LEU A 239 31.10 4.86 2.08
C LEU A 239 32.40 5.40 2.61
N GLU A 240 32.72 5.18 3.87
CA GLU A 240 34.03 5.63 4.48
C GLU A 240 35.21 4.97 3.79
N LYS A 241 35.12 3.68 3.46
CA LYS A 241 36.18 2.99 2.71
C LYS A 241 36.39 3.53 1.29
N LYS A 242 35.32 3.95 0.64
CA LYS A 242 35.37 4.43 -0.76
C LYS A 242 35.75 5.90 -0.89
N LEU A 243 35.28 6.73 0.03
CA LEU A 243 35.30 8.20 -0.08
C LEU A 243 36.15 8.87 1.00
N GLY A 244 36.71 8.11 1.95
CA GLY A 244 37.32 8.62 3.17
C GLY A 244 36.30 8.89 4.26
N SER A 245 36.75 8.99 5.53
CA SER A 245 35.87 9.06 6.69
C SER A 245 34.94 10.27 6.70
N ILE A 246 35.43 11.45 6.32
CA ILE A 246 34.64 12.69 6.33
C ILE A 246 33.59 12.65 5.24
N THR A 247 33.98 12.51 3.98
CA THR A 247 33.05 12.49 2.84
C THR A 247 32.10 11.29 2.88
N GLY A 248 32.57 10.13 3.38
CA GLY A 248 31.75 8.96 3.58
C GLY A 248 30.61 9.21 4.57
N ARG A 249 30.92 9.88 5.69
CA ARG A 249 29.91 10.25 6.69
C ARG A 249 28.92 11.29 6.18
N GLU A 250 29.40 12.34 5.51
CA GLU A 250 28.52 13.35 4.90
C GLU A 250 27.51 12.73 3.91
N ASN A 251 27.96 11.80 3.07
CA ASN A 251 27.08 11.08 2.15
C ASN A 251 26.08 10.19 2.89
N TRP A 252 26.52 9.52 3.96
CA TRP A 252 25.62 8.71 4.79
C TRP A 252 24.55 9.57 5.49
N GLU A 253 24.91 10.72 6.07
CA GLU A 253 23.96 11.67 6.65
C GLU A 253 22.95 12.20 5.60
N SER A 254 23.40 12.41 4.35
CA SER A 254 22.50 12.79 3.25
C SER A 254 21.50 11.68 2.90
N ILE A 255 21.86 10.40 3.06
CA ILE A 255 20.92 9.29 2.90
C ILE A 255 19.87 9.31 4.01
N ILE A 256 20.27 9.57 5.26
CA ILE A 256 19.36 9.70 6.39
C ILE A 256 18.39 10.87 6.17
N GLU A 257 18.91 12.04 5.82
CA GLU A 257 18.10 13.23 5.49
C GLU A 257 17.10 12.93 4.39
N PHE A 258 17.50 12.26 3.32
CA PHE A 258 16.62 11.87 2.23
C PHE A 258 15.46 10.94 2.67
N MET A 259 15.70 10.05 3.64
CA MET A 259 14.73 9.06 4.10
C MET A 259 13.87 9.55 5.26
N ALA A 260 14.40 10.42 6.14
CA ALA A 260 13.74 10.88 7.36
C ALA A 260 13.43 12.38 7.36
N GLY A 261 14.02 13.16 6.45
CA GLY A 261 13.80 14.59 6.32
C GLY A 261 14.73 15.47 7.14
N LYS A 262 15.68 14.88 7.90
CA LYS A 262 16.64 15.60 8.74
C LYS A 262 17.94 14.78 8.87
N LYS A 263 19.08 15.48 8.91
CA LYS A 263 20.38 14.85 9.19
C LYS A 263 20.51 14.45 10.66
N PRO A 264 21.24 13.37 10.98
CA PRO A 264 21.56 13.04 12.38
C PRO A 264 22.24 14.17 13.15
N SER A 265 23.21 14.82 12.52
CA SER A 265 23.93 15.97 13.11
C SER A 265 23.04 17.19 13.44
N GLU A 266 21.86 17.30 12.84
CA GLU A 266 20.91 18.38 13.01
C GLU A 266 19.70 17.99 13.88
N CYS A 267 19.62 16.71 14.29
CA CYS A 267 18.48 16.17 15.04
C CYS A 267 18.72 16.29 16.54
N PRO A 268 17.86 17.04 17.30
CA PRO A 268 17.92 17.01 18.76
C PRO A 268 17.69 15.62 19.30
N PRO A 269 18.44 15.15 20.32
CA PRO A 269 18.35 13.76 20.82
C PRO A 269 16.94 13.33 21.24
N ASP A 270 16.13 14.25 21.78
CA ASP A 270 14.73 14.02 22.19
C ASP A 270 13.73 13.94 21.04
N GLN A 271 14.16 14.23 19.80
CA GLN A 271 13.33 14.22 18.61
C GLN A 271 13.71 13.11 17.60
N CYS A 272 14.85 12.46 17.80
CA CYS A 272 15.37 11.51 16.81
C CYS A 272 14.49 10.26 16.65
N ASP A 273 13.69 9.90 17.65
CA ASP A 273 12.73 8.79 17.59
C ASP A 273 11.34 9.20 17.06
N ALA A 274 11.08 10.51 16.93
CA ALA A 274 9.82 10.98 16.37
C ALA A 274 9.73 10.65 14.85
N PRO A 275 8.51 10.41 14.33
CA PRO A 275 8.32 10.20 12.88
C PRO A 275 8.91 11.36 12.08
N GLY A 276 9.68 11.03 11.05
CA GLY A 276 10.25 12.01 10.14
C GLY A 276 9.22 12.66 9.22
N SER A 277 9.65 13.62 8.41
CA SER A 277 8.77 14.31 7.46
C SER A 277 8.61 13.55 6.13
N GLU A 278 9.53 12.67 5.80
CA GLU A 278 9.56 11.99 4.52
C GLU A 278 8.74 10.70 4.55
N LYS A 279 7.92 10.50 3.50
CA LYS A 279 7.05 9.34 3.35
C LYS A 279 7.72 8.23 2.56
N SER A 280 7.52 7.01 3.00
CA SER A 280 7.82 5.78 2.26
C SER A 280 6.66 4.78 2.35
N ILE A 281 6.62 3.80 1.46
CA ILE A 281 5.73 2.64 1.59
C ILE A 281 6.62 1.42 1.80
N ALA A 282 6.40 0.73 2.91
CA ALA A 282 6.99 -0.56 3.19
C ALA A 282 6.04 -1.67 2.70
N ILE A 283 6.56 -2.56 1.83
CA ILE A 283 5.82 -3.70 1.31
C ILE A 283 6.60 -4.97 1.62
N VAL A 284 5.94 -5.93 2.23
CA VAL A 284 6.51 -7.25 2.45
C VAL A 284 6.01 -8.21 1.39
N TYR A 285 6.93 -8.79 0.66
CA TYR A 285 6.68 -9.83 -0.35
C TYR A 285 7.03 -11.21 0.20
N GLN A 286 6.26 -12.22 -0.19
CA GLN A 286 6.51 -13.61 0.15
C GLN A 286 6.46 -14.53 -1.07
N GLY A 287 7.35 -15.50 -1.11
CA GLY A 287 7.38 -16.55 -2.14
C GLY A 287 8.73 -17.25 -2.23
N VAL A 288 8.85 -18.17 -3.18
CA VAL A 288 10.10 -18.89 -3.42
C VAL A 288 11.15 -17.98 -4.06
N ASN A 289 12.35 -17.96 -3.48
CA ASN A 289 13.46 -17.08 -3.89
C ASN A 289 13.08 -15.60 -3.89
N ALA A 290 12.33 -15.13 -2.88
CA ALA A 290 11.75 -13.79 -2.87
C ALA A 290 12.80 -12.69 -2.91
N VAL A 291 13.86 -12.80 -2.11
CA VAL A 291 14.96 -11.83 -2.09
C VAL A 291 15.56 -11.65 -3.49
N ARG A 292 15.96 -12.75 -4.11
CA ARG A 292 16.57 -12.71 -5.43
C ARG A 292 15.65 -12.12 -6.49
N LYS A 293 14.39 -12.58 -6.58
CA LYS A 293 13.42 -12.11 -7.58
C LYS A 293 13.14 -10.61 -7.46
N ILE A 294 13.00 -10.10 -6.23
CA ILE A 294 12.80 -8.66 -6.00
C ILE A 294 14.03 -7.87 -6.44
N ARG A 295 15.22 -8.34 -6.14
CA ARG A 295 16.47 -7.66 -6.52
C ARG A 295 16.71 -7.69 -8.04
N ASP A 296 16.34 -8.78 -8.71
CA ASP A 296 16.41 -8.88 -10.18
C ASP A 296 15.49 -7.85 -10.85
N VAL A 297 14.26 -7.68 -10.33
CA VAL A 297 13.31 -6.68 -10.83
C VAL A 297 13.74 -5.25 -10.48
N LEU A 298 14.35 -5.05 -9.30
CA LEU A 298 14.81 -3.73 -8.85
C LEU A 298 15.99 -3.20 -9.69
N GLY A 299 16.95 -4.06 -10.00
CA GLY A 299 18.19 -3.70 -10.67
C GLY A 299 19.29 -3.17 -9.72
N PRO A 300 20.53 -2.96 -10.23
CA PRO A 300 21.66 -2.46 -9.46
C PRO A 300 21.41 -1.03 -8.93
N THR A 301 22.15 -0.64 -7.87
CA THR A 301 21.96 0.64 -7.15
C THR A 301 22.10 1.87 -8.05
N ASP A 302 22.99 1.81 -9.02
CA ASP A 302 23.21 2.87 -10.01
C ASP A 302 22.23 2.72 -11.19
N PRO A 303 21.27 3.65 -11.38
CA PRO A 303 20.33 3.60 -12.49
C PRO A 303 20.96 3.62 -13.88
N ALA A 304 22.17 4.20 -14.01
CA ALA A 304 22.91 4.23 -15.27
C ALA A 304 23.36 2.83 -15.71
N LYS A 305 23.56 1.93 -14.74
CA LYS A 305 24.00 0.53 -14.96
C LYS A 305 22.82 -0.45 -14.93
N ALA A 306 21.60 0.03 -14.66
CA ALA A 306 20.44 -0.82 -14.54
C ALA A 306 19.94 -1.25 -15.92
N PRO A 307 19.54 -2.54 -16.07
CA PRO A 307 19.03 -3.04 -17.34
C PRO A 307 17.64 -2.44 -17.64
N PRO A 308 17.28 -2.30 -18.94
CA PRO A 308 15.95 -1.90 -19.34
C PRO A 308 14.85 -2.76 -18.69
N GLY A 309 13.75 -2.15 -18.28
CA GLY A 309 12.64 -2.82 -17.61
C GLY A 309 12.82 -3.07 -16.11
N SER A 310 13.98 -2.73 -15.54
CA SER A 310 14.16 -2.72 -14.10
C SER A 310 13.66 -1.42 -13.47
N ILE A 311 13.24 -1.47 -12.21
CA ILE A 311 12.68 -0.30 -11.50
C ILE A 311 13.67 0.87 -11.48
N ARG A 312 14.92 0.62 -11.18
CA ARG A 312 15.92 1.67 -11.10
C ARG A 312 16.25 2.29 -12.46
N LYS A 313 16.09 1.54 -13.55
CA LYS A 313 16.23 2.08 -14.90
C LYS A 313 15.03 2.96 -15.27
N GLU A 314 13.82 2.54 -14.94
CA GLU A 314 12.59 3.25 -15.32
C GLU A 314 12.33 4.49 -14.44
N PHE A 315 12.60 4.40 -13.13
CA PHE A 315 12.22 5.42 -12.15
C PHE A 315 13.39 6.12 -11.46
N GLY A 316 14.59 5.56 -11.49
CA GLY A 316 15.77 6.12 -10.83
C GLY A 316 16.41 7.25 -11.62
N GLN A 317 17.04 8.19 -10.91
CA GLN A 317 17.79 9.32 -11.48
C GLN A 317 19.25 9.28 -11.09
N THR A 318 19.53 9.01 -9.82
CA THR A 318 20.89 8.95 -9.25
C THR A 318 21.01 7.72 -8.34
N ILE A 319 22.21 7.46 -7.82
CA ILE A 319 22.46 6.38 -6.85
C ILE A 319 21.59 6.56 -5.58
N MET A 320 21.29 7.79 -5.17
CA MET A 320 20.45 8.09 -4.00
C MET A 320 18.95 8.14 -4.37
N ILE A 321 18.61 8.85 -5.44
CA ILE A 321 17.23 8.98 -5.96
C ILE A 321 16.99 7.82 -6.95
N ASN A 322 16.70 6.63 -6.43
CA ASN A 322 16.63 5.40 -7.23
C ASN A 322 15.37 4.56 -6.99
N ALA A 323 14.28 5.22 -6.63
CA ALA A 323 12.91 4.76 -6.53
C ALA A 323 12.62 3.80 -5.37
N ALA A 324 13.42 2.76 -5.17
CA ALA A 324 13.15 1.77 -4.14
C ALA A 324 14.41 1.17 -3.51
N HIS A 325 14.26 0.71 -2.27
CA HIS A 325 15.17 -0.19 -1.60
C HIS A 325 14.57 -1.59 -1.57
N ALA A 326 15.40 -2.62 -1.60
CA ALA A 326 15.02 -3.99 -1.31
C ALA A 326 16.12 -4.68 -0.51
N SER A 327 15.75 -5.48 0.47
CA SER A 327 16.67 -6.27 1.28
C SER A 327 17.51 -7.19 0.39
N ASP A 328 18.77 -7.40 0.77
CA ASP A 328 19.75 -8.17 -0.02
C ASP A 328 19.91 -9.62 0.46
N SER A 329 19.39 -9.94 1.63
CA SER A 329 19.32 -11.29 2.21
C SER A 329 18.08 -11.46 3.07
N VAL A 330 17.76 -12.71 3.43
CA VAL A 330 16.67 -13.04 4.36
C VAL A 330 16.95 -12.47 5.75
N GLU A 331 18.20 -12.51 6.20
CA GLU A 331 18.66 -11.97 7.49
C GLU A 331 18.48 -10.45 7.52
N ASN A 332 18.95 -9.75 6.47
CA ASN A 332 18.75 -8.31 6.36
C ASN A 332 17.27 -7.94 6.23
N ALA A 333 16.48 -8.73 5.53
CA ALA A 333 15.02 -8.51 5.48
C ALA A 333 14.39 -8.54 6.88
N LYS A 334 14.75 -9.52 7.71
CA LYS A 334 14.26 -9.61 9.10
C LYS A 334 14.70 -8.40 9.93
N ARG A 335 15.99 -8.04 9.84
CA ARG A 335 16.54 -6.87 10.56
C ARG A 335 15.84 -5.58 10.12
N GLU A 336 15.71 -5.34 8.84
CA GLU A 336 15.12 -4.14 8.28
C GLU A 336 13.62 -4.03 8.60
N MET A 337 12.87 -5.13 8.53
CA MET A 337 11.46 -5.19 8.95
C MET A 337 11.29 -4.88 10.43
N SER A 338 12.21 -5.35 11.28
CA SER A 338 12.20 -5.05 12.72
C SER A 338 12.46 -3.57 13.00
N ILE A 339 13.45 -2.96 12.32
CA ILE A 339 13.80 -1.53 12.50
C ILE A 339 12.60 -0.63 12.16
N ILE A 340 11.95 -0.86 11.03
CA ILE A 340 10.79 -0.05 10.61
C ILE A 340 9.47 -0.53 11.23
N GLN A 341 9.54 -1.56 12.09
CA GLN A 341 8.39 -2.07 12.84
C GLN A 341 7.20 -2.37 11.91
N VAL A 342 7.42 -3.17 10.84
CA VAL A 342 6.38 -3.44 9.83
C VAL A 342 5.13 -4.12 10.40
N GLU A 343 5.26 -4.83 11.53
CA GLU A 343 4.16 -5.52 12.21
C GLU A 343 3.34 -4.56 13.08
N GLU A 344 3.93 -3.44 13.50
CA GLU A 344 3.25 -2.46 14.32
C GLU A 344 2.03 -1.87 13.60
N ASN A 345 0.92 -1.81 14.32
CA ASN A 345 -0.33 -1.29 13.83
C ASN A 345 -0.38 0.25 13.92
N ASN A 346 0.06 0.95 12.88
CA ASN A 346 -0.11 2.39 12.78
C ASN A 346 -1.46 2.81 12.11
N PHE A 347 -2.23 1.84 11.62
CA PHE A 347 -3.51 2.06 10.95
C PHE A 347 -4.59 2.52 11.95
N LYS A 348 -4.73 1.83 13.08
CA LYS A 348 -5.71 2.16 14.12
C LYS A 348 -5.46 3.53 14.76
N PRO A 349 -4.24 3.84 15.25
CA PRO A 349 -3.94 5.17 15.80
C PRO A 349 -4.15 6.32 14.81
N LEU A 350 -3.87 6.10 13.53
CA LEU A 350 -4.10 7.12 12.50
C LEU A 350 -5.58 7.53 12.44
N ILE A 351 -6.49 6.56 12.43
CA ILE A 351 -7.94 6.79 12.37
C ILE A 351 -8.43 7.43 13.67
N GLU A 352 -8.05 6.86 14.82
CA GLU A 352 -8.47 7.36 16.12
C GLU A 352 -8.00 8.81 16.37
N ASN A 353 -6.75 9.12 16.02
CA ASN A 353 -6.20 10.45 16.19
C ASN A 353 -6.83 11.49 15.24
N PHE A 354 -7.21 11.09 14.03
CA PHE A 354 -7.88 11.98 13.11
C PHE A 354 -9.25 12.43 13.64
N TYR A 355 -10.09 11.47 14.04
CA TYR A 355 -11.44 11.77 14.52
C TYR A 355 -11.52 12.24 15.98
N ARG A 356 -10.43 12.15 16.75
CA ARG A 356 -10.36 12.75 18.09
C ARG A 356 -10.10 14.27 18.05
N ARG A 357 -9.55 14.76 16.94
CA ARG A 357 -9.17 16.17 16.75
C ARG A 357 -10.26 17.01 16.07
N GLN A 358 -11.30 16.37 15.57
CA GLN A 358 -12.50 17.00 15.02
C GLN A 358 -13.59 17.08 16.09
#